data_b97c542a47d82c8c9323a3c3251dbdb4
#
_entry.id   b97c542a47d82c8c9323a3c3251dbdb4
#
_cell.length_a   1.000
_cell.length_b   1.000
_cell.length_c   1.000
_cell.angle_alpha   90.00
_cell.angle_beta   90.00
_cell.angle_gamma   90.00
#
_symmetry.space_group_name_H-M   'P 1'
#
loop_
_entity.id
_entity.type
_entity.pdbx_description
1 polymer ?
#
loop_
_entity_poly.entity_id
_entity_poly.type
_entity_poly.pdbx_seq_one_letter_code
_entity_poly.pdbx_strand_id
1 'polypeptide(L)'
;SFVYKVKDENKFVSFGLRKEYKTQRLHADISNVVNDELNVEGFKKGRSEFADAEFVLEAGKYICGSEIEKMSKSKYNVQTPDELVEKYGADTLRCYEMFLGPLEQAKPWDVQGISGVNNFLKKLWRLFHQGESFTISEQEPTKENLKSLHQAIKKVTEDITRYSFNTVVSTLMIAVNELGSQKCNNK
;
A
#
# COMPACT_ATOMS: atom_id res chain seq x y z
N SER A 1 -6.63 -7.12 -11.38
CA SER A 1 -7.42 -6.18 -12.21
C SER A 1 -7.79 -6.81 -13.53
N PHE A 2 -8.90 -6.38 -14.13
CA PHE A 2 -9.46 -6.97 -15.34
C PHE A 2 -9.81 -5.91 -16.36
N VAL A 3 -9.54 -6.24 -17.64
CA VAL A 3 -10.03 -5.54 -18.82
C VAL A 3 -11.09 -6.38 -19.52
N TYR A 4 -11.99 -5.75 -20.23
CA TYR A 4 -13.15 -6.38 -20.87
C TYR A 4 -13.05 -6.27 -22.38
N LYS A 5 -12.60 -7.37 -23.02
CA LYS A 5 -12.50 -7.48 -24.48
C LYS A 5 -13.88 -7.84 -25.06
N VAL A 6 -14.33 -7.12 -26.07
CA VAL A 6 -15.53 -7.48 -26.84
C VAL A 6 -15.25 -8.76 -27.60
N LYS A 7 -16.20 -9.73 -27.59
CA LYS A 7 -16.06 -10.98 -28.32
C LYS A 7 -16.00 -10.70 -29.81
N ASP A 8 -15.11 -11.42 -30.47
CA ASP A 8 -14.91 -11.36 -31.93
C ASP A 8 -14.46 -10.01 -32.49
N GLU A 9 -14.10 -9.05 -31.61
CA GLU A 9 -13.58 -7.74 -31.99
C GLU A 9 -12.22 -7.47 -31.31
N ASN A 10 -11.38 -6.63 -31.95
CA ASN A 10 -10.17 -6.10 -31.33
C ASN A 10 -10.47 -4.81 -30.55
N LYS A 11 -11.40 -4.91 -29.61
CA LYS A 11 -11.97 -3.80 -28.89
C LYS A 11 -12.11 -4.11 -27.41
N PHE A 12 -11.78 -3.14 -26.57
CA PHE A 12 -11.93 -3.20 -25.12
C PHE A 12 -12.90 -2.12 -24.65
N VAL A 13 -13.73 -2.45 -23.68
CA VAL A 13 -14.71 -1.52 -23.11
C VAL A 13 -14.47 -1.37 -21.61
N SER A 14 -14.59 -0.15 -21.11
CA SER A 14 -14.44 0.18 -19.70
C SER A 14 -15.47 -0.58 -18.84
N PHE A 15 -15.16 -0.76 -17.55
CA PHE A 15 -15.94 -1.55 -16.61
C PHE A 15 -17.44 -1.19 -16.56
N GLY A 16 -17.79 0.10 -16.55
CA GLY A 16 -19.18 0.56 -16.50
C GLY A 16 -19.95 0.21 -17.76
N LEU A 17 -19.30 0.23 -18.92
CA LEU A 17 -19.90 -0.02 -20.23
C LEU A 17 -20.02 -1.51 -20.59
N ARG A 18 -19.39 -2.41 -19.83
CA ARG A 18 -19.30 -3.85 -20.16
C ARG A 18 -20.63 -4.57 -20.35
N LYS A 19 -21.71 -4.06 -19.74
CA LYS A 19 -23.05 -4.66 -19.85
C LYS A 19 -23.72 -4.42 -21.22
N GLU A 20 -23.24 -3.45 -21.95
CA GLU A 20 -23.75 -3.09 -23.29
C GLU A 20 -23.16 -3.98 -24.39
N TYR A 21 -22.14 -4.77 -24.06
CA TYR A 21 -21.38 -5.59 -25.00
C TYR A 21 -21.29 -7.04 -24.51
N LYS A 22 -21.12 -7.97 -25.46
CA LYS A 22 -20.71 -9.34 -25.11
C LYS A 22 -19.22 -9.36 -24.88
N THR A 23 -18.80 -9.37 -23.64
CA THR A 23 -17.38 -9.24 -23.28
C THR A 23 -16.79 -10.54 -22.75
N GLN A 24 -15.46 -10.67 -22.91
CA GLN A 24 -14.61 -11.63 -22.24
C GLN A 24 -13.67 -10.88 -21.31
N ARG A 25 -13.55 -11.36 -20.06
CA ARG A 25 -12.66 -10.81 -19.06
C ARG A 25 -11.23 -11.32 -19.26
N LEU A 26 -10.26 -10.41 -19.30
CA LEU A 26 -8.83 -10.72 -19.34
C LEU A 26 -8.13 -10.03 -18.18
N HIS A 27 -7.06 -10.62 -17.63
CA HIS A 27 -6.25 -9.99 -16.63
C HIS A 27 -5.41 -8.84 -17.24
N ALA A 28 -5.39 -7.70 -16.56
CA ALA A 28 -4.44 -6.62 -16.81
C ALA A 28 -3.25 -6.75 -15.87
N ASP A 29 -2.06 -6.39 -16.34
CA ASP A 29 -0.87 -6.30 -15.50
C ASP A 29 -1.09 -5.18 -14.48
N ILE A 30 -0.88 -5.51 -13.19
CA ILE A 30 -1.12 -4.57 -12.09
C ILE A 30 -0.22 -3.33 -12.16
N SER A 31 0.95 -3.44 -12.79
CA SER A 31 1.86 -2.32 -13.01
C SER A 31 1.27 -1.24 -13.93
N ASN A 32 0.31 -1.61 -14.78
CA ASN A 32 -0.40 -0.70 -15.68
C ASN A 32 -1.72 -0.17 -15.10
N VAL A 33 -2.04 -0.44 -13.82
CA VAL A 33 -3.31 -0.04 -13.21
C VAL A 33 -3.06 0.79 -11.95
N VAL A 34 -3.61 2.00 -11.90
CA VAL A 34 -3.53 2.88 -10.74
C VAL A 34 -4.93 3.38 -10.39
N ASN A 35 -5.42 3.13 -9.18
CA ASN A 35 -6.77 3.49 -8.74
C ASN A 35 -7.86 3.00 -9.73
N ASP A 36 -7.76 1.73 -10.13
CA ASP A 36 -8.60 1.08 -11.15
C ASP A 36 -8.53 1.71 -12.56
N GLU A 37 -7.73 2.74 -12.80
CA GLU A 37 -7.50 3.34 -14.10
C GLU A 37 -6.35 2.62 -14.83
N LEU A 38 -6.61 2.15 -16.06
CA LEU A 38 -5.63 1.48 -16.91
C LEU A 38 -4.76 2.48 -17.66
N ASN A 39 -3.47 2.30 -17.59
CA ASN A 39 -2.55 2.88 -18.58
C ASN A 39 -2.66 2.09 -19.89
N VAL A 40 -3.49 2.56 -20.81
CA VAL A 40 -3.78 1.89 -22.09
C VAL A 40 -2.52 1.69 -22.93
N GLU A 41 -1.62 2.68 -22.98
CA GLU A 41 -0.37 2.59 -23.75
C GLU A 41 0.59 1.55 -23.14
N GLY A 42 0.68 1.49 -21.81
CA GLY A 42 1.44 0.47 -21.11
C GLY A 42 0.89 -0.93 -21.35
N PHE A 43 -0.42 -1.08 -21.33
CA PHE A 43 -1.09 -2.34 -21.64
C PHE A 43 -0.83 -2.82 -23.07
N LYS A 44 -0.94 -1.94 -24.06
CA LYS A 44 -0.64 -2.23 -25.48
C LYS A 44 0.82 -2.65 -25.68
N LYS A 45 1.76 -1.96 -25.02
CA LYS A 45 3.19 -2.31 -25.08
C LYS A 45 3.50 -3.67 -24.50
N GLY A 46 2.83 -4.02 -23.40
CA GLY A 46 3.00 -5.32 -22.74
C GLY A 46 2.31 -6.48 -23.47
N ARG A 47 1.41 -6.19 -24.38
CA ARG A 47 0.63 -7.19 -25.13
C ARG A 47 0.51 -6.79 -26.60
N SER A 48 1.49 -7.19 -27.38
CA SER A 48 1.59 -6.87 -28.81
C SER A 48 0.38 -7.32 -29.64
N GLU A 49 -0.32 -8.36 -29.21
CA GLU A 49 -1.55 -8.86 -29.84
C GLU A 49 -2.70 -7.83 -29.76
N PHE A 50 -2.60 -6.84 -28.89
CA PHE A 50 -3.59 -5.76 -28.70
C PHE A 50 -3.07 -4.38 -29.06
N ALA A 51 -1.93 -4.28 -29.76
CA ALA A 51 -1.31 -3.00 -30.12
C ALA A 51 -2.30 -2.05 -30.85
N ASP A 52 -3.08 -2.62 -31.78
CA ASP A 52 -4.06 -1.88 -32.59
C ASP A 52 -5.48 -1.94 -32.02
N ALA A 53 -5.67 -2.38 -30.77
CA ALA A 53 -6.97 -2.48 -30.16
C ALA A 53 -7.60 -1.12 -29.89
N GLU A 54 -8.92 -1.00 -30.13
CA GLU A 54 -9.73 0.15 -29.75
C GLU A 54 -10.10 0.07 -28.26
N PHE A 55 -10.07 1.21 -27.55
CA PHE A 55 -10.48 1.30 -26.16
C PHE A 55 -11.62 2.30 -26.01
N VAL A 56 -12.79 1.80 -25.56
CA VAL A 56 -13.96 2.64 -25.25
C VAL A 56 -13.85 3.07 -23.79
N LEU A 57 -13.72 4.37 -23.60
CA LEU A 57 -13.44 5.01 -22.34
C LEU A 57 -14.70 5.51 -21.63
N GLU A 58 -14.68 5.60 -20.32
CA GLU A 58 -15.64 6.31 -19.50
C GLU A 58 -15.05 7.67 -19.08
N ALA A 59 -15.69 8.76 -19.44
CA ALA A 59 -15.20 10.11 -19.12
C ALA A 59 -13.70 10.34 -19.44
N GLY A 60 -13.23 9.76 -20.55
CA GLY A 60 -11.84 9.89 -21.01
C GLY A 60 -10.85 8.93 -20.35
N LYS A 61 -11.31 8.00 -19.50
CA LYS A 61 -10.49 7.02 -18.77
C LYS A 61 -10.97 5.61 -19.04
N TYR A 62 -10.05 4.64 -19.03
CA TYR A 62 -10.41 3.23 -19.04
C TYR A 62 -10.40 2.70 -17.61
N ILE A 63 -11.55 2.33 -17.10
CA ILE A 63 -11.70 1.79 -15.75
C ILE A 63 -11.70 0.25 -15.82
N CYS A 64 -10.82 -0.37 -15.06
CA CYS A 64 -10.71 -1.80 -14.87
C CYS A 64 -11.78 -2.32 -13.88
N GLY A 65 -12.13 -3.58 -14.00
CA GLY A 65 -12.76 -4.30 -12.90
C GLY A 65 -11.70 -4.81 -11.93
N SER A 66 -12.06 -4.95 -10.64
CA SER A 66 -11.18 -5.50 -9.62
C SER A 66 -11.85 -6.64 -8.86
N GLU A 67 -11.06 -7.67 -8.54
CA GLU A 67 -11.44 -8.77 -7.65
C GLU A 67 -10.23 -9.20 -6.84
N ILE A 68 -10.47 -9.66 -5.61
CA ILE A 68 -9.42 -10.25 -4.78
C ILE A 68 -9.16 -11.67 -5.28
N GLU A 69 -7.93 -11.91 -5.74
CA GLU A 69 -7.50 -13.21 -6.23
C GLU A 69 -6.13 -13.58 -5.63
N LYS A 70 -5.86 -14.89 -5.56
CA LYS A 70 -4.50 -15.36 -5.23
C LYS A 70 -3.50 -14.83 -6.25
N MET A 71 -2.38 -14.30 -5.77
CA MET A 71 -1.27 -13.85 -6.62
C MET A 71 -0.73 -15.00 -7.48
N SER A 72 -0.55 -14.72 -8.76
CA SER A 72 0.01 -15.67 -9.72
C SER A 72 0.58 -14.93 -10.92
N LYS A 73 1.70 -15.36 -11.45
CA LYS A 73 2.31 -14.80 -12.68
C LYS A 73 1.35 -14.85 -13.87
N SER A 74 0.56 -15.93 -14.00
CA SER A 74 -0.44 -16.08 -15.06
C SER A 74 -1.62 -15.11 -14.96
N LYS A 75 -1.80 -14.47 -13.80
CA LYS A 75 -2.83 -13.46 -13.56
C LYS A 75 -2.30 -12.04 -13.62
N TYR A 76 -1.00 -11.86 -13.86
CA TYR A 76 -0.34 -10.56 -13.94
C TYR A 76 -0.61 -9.66 -12.71
N ASN A 77 -0.76 -10.27 -11.53
CA ASN A 77 -1.06 -9.58 -10.27
C ASN A 77 0.02 -9.77 -9.21
N VAL A 78 1.23 -10.17 -9.60
CA VAL A 78 2.38 -10.33 -8.72
C VAL A 78 3.14 -9.01 -8.63
N GLN A 79 3.47 -8.62 -7.41
CA GLN A 79 4.48 -7.59 -7.14
C GLN A 79 5.72 -8.23 -6.55
N THR A 80 6.88 -7.81 -7.04
CA THR A 80 8.15 -8.32 -6.52
C THR A 80 8.57 -7.51 -5.29
N PRO A 81 9.11 -8.17 -4.24
CA PRO A 81 9.67 -7.45 -3.10
C PRO A 81 10.74 -6.44 -3.50
N ASP A 82 11.56 -6.76 -4.52
CA ASP A 82 12.65 -5.90 -4.98
C ASP A 82 12.17 -4.51 -5.41
N GLU A 83 11.11 -4.43 -6.22
CA GLU A 83 10.50 -3.16 -6.64
C GLU A 83 10.00 -2.32 -5.45
N LEU A 84 9.44 -2.98 -4.44
CA LEU A 84 8.92 -2.32 -3.24
C LEU A 84 10.06 -1.86 -2.33
N VAL A 85 11.11 -2.66 -2.21
CA VAL A 85 12.32 -2.29 -1.44
C VAL A 85 13.03 -1.11 -2.11
N GLU A 86 13.16 -1.10 -3.43
CA GLU A 86 13.76 0.02 -4.15
C GLU A 86 12.97 1.32 -3.96
N LYS A 87 11.63 1.23 -3.99
CA LYS A 87 10.75 2.40 -3.89
C LYS A 87 10.55 2.91 -2.47
N TYR A 88 10.43 2.01 -1.49
CA TYR A 88 10.01 2.36 -0.12
C TYR A 88 11.02 2.01 0.96
N GLY A 89 12.03 1.20 0.65
CA GLY A 89 12.98 0.65 1.60
C GLY A 89 12.51 -0.66 2.24
N ALA A 90 13.49 -1.49 2.63
CA ALA A 90 13.23 -2.81 3.23
C ALA A 90 12.47 -2.73 4.55
N ASP A 91 12.80 -1.75 5.40
CA ASP A 91 12.13 -1.57 6.70
C ASP A 91 10.65 -1.23 6.55
N THR A 92 10.31 -0.40 5.54
CA THR A 92 8.91 -0.09 5.23
C THR A 92 8.15 -1.33 4.80
N LEU A 93 8.71 -2.14 3.89
CA LEU A 93 8.08 -3.36 3.42
C LEU A 93 7.83 -4.34 4.58
N ARG A 94 8.86 -4.63 5.38
CA ARG A 94 8.77 -5.55 6.52
C ARG A 94 7.76 -5.10 7.58
N CYS A 95 7.80 -3.80 7.91
CA CYS A 95 6.83 -3.22 8.83
C CYS A 95 5.41 -3.28 8.28
N TYR A 96 5.24 -3.05 6.98
CA TYR A 96 3.94 -3.12 6.31
C TYR A 96 3.37 -4.53 6.31
N GLU A 97 4.17 -5.56 6.05
CA GLU A 97 3.74 -6.96 6.13
C GLU A 97 3.18 -7.31 7.51
N MET A 98 3.81 -6.82 8.59
CA MET A 98 3.31 -7.00 9.95
C MET A 98 2.03 -6.19 10.21
N PHE A 99 1.89 -5.02 9.58
CA PHE A 99 0.75 -4.11 9.78
C PHE A 99 -0.52 -4.55 9.07
N LEU A 100 -0.44 -5.29 7.96
CA LEU A 100 -1.57 -5.65 7.09
C LEU A 100 -2.76 -6.31 7.82
N GLY A 101 -2.53 -6.99 8.94
CA GLY A 101 -3.58 -7.63 9.74
C GLY A 101 -3.06 -8.80 10.59
N PRO A 102 -3.94 -9.52 11.28
CA PRO A 102 -3.57 -10.67 12.09
C PRO A 102 -2.85 -11.73 11.28
N LEU A 103 -1.81 -12.39 11.84
CA LEU A 103 -0.99 -13.37 11.14
C LEU A 103 -1.79 -14.56 10.57
N GLU A 104 -2.85 -14.95 11.28
CA GLU A 104 -3.66 -16.14 10.96
C GLU A 104 -4.65 -15.92 9.82
N GLN A 105 -4.84 -14.68 9.37
CA GLN A 105 -5.84 -14.33 8.36
C GLN A 105 -5.21 -14.10 7.00
N ALA A 106 -5.88 -14.58 5.95
CA ALA A 106 -5.57 -14.17 4.59
C ALA A 106 -5.84 -12.67 4.41
N LYS A 107 -4.90 -11.97 3.79
CA LYS A 107 -4.92 -10.50 3.67
C LYS A 107 -4.87 -10.11 2.21
N PRO A 108 -5.76 -9.20 1.75
CA PRO A 108 -5.57 -8.59 0.45
C PRO A 108 -4.30 -7.74 0.48
N TRP A 109 -3.49 -7.88 -0.54
CA TRP A 109 -2.32 -7.03 -0.73
C TRP A 109 -2.77 -5.69 -1.34
N ASP A 110 -2.47 -4.59 -0.65
CA ASP A 110 -2.77 -3.24 -1.10
C ASP A 110 -1.53 -2.36 -0.98
N VAL A 111 -1.01 -1.89 -2.12
CA VAL A 111 0.16 -1.01 -2.15
C VAL A 111 -0.10 0.40 -1.66
N GLN A 112 -1.35 0.84 -1.58
CA GLN A 112 -1.65 2.19 -1.09
C GLN A 112 -1.32 2.32 0.39
N GLY A 113 -1.55 1.26 1.18
CA GLY A 113 -1.27 1.23 2.61
C GLY A 113 0.22 1.35 2.96
N ILE A 114 1.13 0.91 2.06
CA ILE A 114 2.58 0.93 2.33
C ILE A 114 3.12 2.36 2.52
N SER A 115 2.54 3.34 1.84
CA SER A 115 2.93 4.76 1.96
C SER A 115 2.66 5.29 3.38
N GLY A 116 1.62 4.81 4.05
CA GLY A 116 1.30 5.15 5.44
C GLY A 116 2.39 4.70 6.40
N VAL A 117 2.90 3.47 6.23
CA VAL A 117 4.01 2.94 7.02
C VAL A 117 5.31 3.70 6.72
N ASN A 118 5.61 4.00 5.46
CA ASN A 118 6.76 4.80 5.10
C ASN A 118 6.74 6.19 5.77
N ASN A 119 5.57 6.84 5.78
CA ASN A 119 5.40 8.12 6.43
C ASN A 119 5.56 8.02 7.96
N PHE A 120 5.11 6.93 8.58
CA PHE A 120 5.33 6.65 10.00
C PHE A 120 6.82 6.55 10.31
N LEU A 121 7.59 5.76 9.57
CA LEU A 121 9.04 5.63 9.78
C LEU A 121 9.77 6.97 9.58
N LYS A 122 9.38 7.77 8.58
CA LYS A 122 9.90 9.13 8.38
C LYS A 122 9.55 10.07 9.54
N LYS A 123 8.36 9.95 10.14
CA LYS A 123 8.00 10.75 11.32
C LYS A 123 8.82 10.34 12.53
N LEU A 124 8.99 9.02 12.76
CA LEU A 124 9.85 8.51 13.82
C LEU A 124 11.29 9.04 13.69
N TRP A 125 11.84 8.99 12.49
CA TRP A 125 13.18 9.54 12.22
C TRP A 125 13.27 11.01 12.59
N ARG A 126 12.29 11.81 12.20
CA ARG A 126 12.28 13.26 12.45
C ARG A 126 12.13 13.65 13.93
N LEU A 127 11.66 12.75 14.80
CA LEU A 127 11.64 13.03 16.24
C LEU A 127 13.04 13.22 16.80
N PHE A 128 14.03 12.51 16.23
CA PHE A 128 15.39 12.46 16.75
C PHE A 128 16.43 13.05 15.79
N HIS A 129 16.03 13.52 14.62
CA HIS A 129 16.95 14.05 13.62
C HIS A 129 16.48 15.40 13.08
N GLN A 130 17.42 16.35 13.00
CA GLN A 130 17.31 17.61 12.28
C GLN A 130 18.27 17.56 11.09
N GLY A 131 17.74 17.28 9.88
CA GLY A 131 18.58 16.89 8.74
C GLY A 131 19.28 15.56 9.01
N GLU A 132 20.61 15.56 8.94
CA GLU A 132 21.45 14.39 9.22
C GLU A 132 21.92 14.31 10.70
N SER A 133 21.71 15.38 11.47
CA SER A 133 22.17 15.47 12.85
C SER A 133 21.18 14.83 13.81
N PHE A 134 21.65 13.87 14.60
CA PHE A 134 20.90 13.29 15.70
C PHE A 134 20.81 14.30 16.85
N THR A 135 19.60 14.56 17.32
CA THR A 135 19.33 15.54 18.39
C THR A 135 18.41 14.96 19.44
N ILE A 136 18.83 15.07 20.71
CA ILE A 136 18.02 14.70 21.87
C ILE A 136 17.95 15.90 22.80
N SER A 137 16.78 16.16 23.36
CA SER A 137 16.60 17.18 24.39
C SER A 137 17.05 16.66 25.75
N GLU A 138 17.78 17.48 26.50
CA GLU A 138 18.16 17.23 27.90
C GLU A 138 17.07 17.69 28.89
N GLN A 139 15.97 18.22 28.40
CA GLN A 139 14.83 18.61 29.23
C GLN A 139 14.13 17.38 29.83
N GLU A 140 13.67 17.52 31.07
CA GLU A 140 12.87 16.48 31.69
C GLU A 140 11.55 16.28 30.95
N PRO A 141 11.13 15.03 30.70
CA PRO A 141 9.87 14.74 30.03
C PRO A 141 8.68 15.18 30.90
N THR A 142 7.66 15.70 30.25
CA THR A 142 6.41 16.05 30.92
C THR A 142 5.65 14.79 31.35
N LYS A 143 4.71 14.95 32.30
CA LYS A 143 3.82 13.86 32.71
C LYS A 143 3.03 13.29 31.53
N GLU A 144 2.69 14.13 30.55
CA GLU A 144 1.95 13.74 29.35
C GLU A 144 2.82 12.91 28.41
N ASN A 145 4.09 13.32 28.22
CA ASN A 145 5.07 12.52 27.45
C ASN A 145 5.23 11.11 28.05
N LEU A 146 5.47 11.05 29.38
CA LEU A 146 5.62 9.78 30.09
C LEU A 146 4.36 8.92 30.00
N LYS A 147 3.16 9.52 30.07
CA LYS A 147 1.91 8.81 29.93
C LYS A 147 1.80 8.16 28.55
N SER A 148 1.99 8.91 27.46
CA SER A 148 1.94 8.39 26.09
C SER A 148 2.96 7.27 25.88
N LEU A 149 4.20 7.46 26.36
CA LEU A 149 5.26 6.46 26.26
C LEU A 149 4.90 5.16 27.00
N HIS A 150 4.50 5.25 28.28
CA HIS A 150 4.21 4.07 29.09
C HIS A 150 2.94 3.34 28.63
N GLN A 151 1.95 4.04 28.10
CA GLN A 151 0.80 3.42 27.46
C GLN A 151 1.21 2.60 26.22
N ALA A 152 2.09 3.17 25.38
CA ALA A 152 2.63 2.46 24.22
C ALA A 152 3.44 1.24 24.65
N ILE A 153 4.37 1.38 25.62
CA ILE A 153 5.18 0.25 26.13
C ILE A 153 4.28 -0.88 26.62
N LYS A 154 3.30 -0.58 27.45
CA LYS A 154 2.35 -1.57 27.97
C LYS A 154 1.64 -2.31 26.85
N LYS A 155 1.02 -1.57 25.94
CA LYS A 155 0.24 -2.13 24.84
C LYS A 155 1.10 -2.97 23.90
N VAL A 156 2.28 -2.47 23.52
CA VAL A 156 3.22 -3.20 22.65
C VAL A 156 3.68 -4.50 23.30
N THR A 157 4.02 -4.46 24.60
CA THR A 157 4.44 -5.67 25.34
C THR A 157 3.36 -6.75 25.35
N GLU A 158 2.11 -6.35 25.61
CA GLU A 158 0.98 -7.26 25.60
C GLU A 158 0.73 -7.85 24.20
N ASP A 159 0.78 -7.00 23.16
CA ASP A 159 0.48 -7.40 21.78
C ASP A 159 1.58 -8.30 21.17
N ILE A 160 2.85 -8.05 21.48
CA ILE A 160 3.96 -8.95 21.07
C ILE A 160 3.78 -10.33 21.66
N THR A 161 3.41 -10.43 22.95
CA THR A 161 3.20 -11.71 23.62
C THR A 161 2.07 -12.54 22.97
N ARG A 162 1.12 -11.85 22.32
CA ARG A 162 -0.02 -12.45 21.62
C ARG A 162 0.18 -12.58 20.11
N TYR A 163 1.36 -12.25 19.60
CA TYR A 163 1.66 -12.18 18.15
C TYR A 163 0.72 -11.25 17.35
N SER A 164 0.15 -10.23 18.01
CA SER A 164 -0.72 -9.22 17.39
C SER A 164 0.11 -8.09 16.80
N PHE A 165 0.99 -8.40 15.83
CA PHE A 165 1.96 -7.43 15.31
C PHE A 165 1.30 -6.25 14.58
N ASN A 166 0.13 -6.44 13.99
CA ASN A 166 -0.60 -5.36 13.35
C ASN A 166 -1.02 -4.27 14.35
N THR A 167 -1.40 -4.66 15.57
CA THR A 167 -1.72 -3.70 16.64
C THR A 167 -0.47 -3.11 17.28
N VAL A 168 0.66 -3.82 17.29
CA VAL A 168 1.96 -3.25 17.67
C VAL A 168 2.31 -2.07 16.76
N VAL A 169 2.27 -2.27 15.43
CA VAL A 169 2.61 -1.21 14.48
C VAL A 169 1.67 -0.01 14.62
N SER A 170 0.35 -0.24 14.71
CA SER A 170 -0.60 0.85 14.90
C SER A 170 -0.41 1.60 16.22
N THR A 171 -0.07 0.91 17.31
CA THR A 171 0.25 1.53 18.61
C THR A 171 1.48 2.41 18.50
N LEU A 172 2.54 1.94 17.83
CA LEU A 172 3.74 2.75 17.58
C LEU A 172 3.45 3.97 16.70
N MET A 173 2.58 3.84 15.69
CA MET A 173 2.15 4.98 14.87
C MET A 173 1.42 6.04 15.70
N ILE A 174 0.55 5.63 16.63
CA ILE A 174 -0.14 6.52 17.54
C ILE A 174 0.87 7.22 18.46
N ALA A 175 1.75 6.46 19.10
CA ALA A 175 2.76 7.01 20.00
C ALA A 175 3.67 8.04 19.31
N VAL A 176 4.15 7.75 18.10
CA VAL A 176 4.96 8.71 17.32
C VAL A 176 4.19 9.98 16.97
N ASN A 177 2.90 9.87 16.64
CA ASN A 177 2.07 11.05 16.39
C ASN A 177 1.85 11.89 17.65
N GLU A 178 1.56 11.25 18.80
CA GLU A 178 1.39 11.93 20.10
C GLU A 178 2.68 12.62 20.55
N LEU A 179 3.79 11.89 20.63
CA LEU A 179 5.08 12.45 21.02
C LEU A 179 5.55 13.56 20.07
N GLY A 180 5.29 13.40 18.76
CA GLY A 180 5.57 14.44 17.77
C GLY A 180 4.74 15.71 17.98
N SER A 181 3.46 15.59 18.31
CA SER A 181 2.59 16.73 18.62
C SER A 181 3.00 17.45 19.92
N GLN A 182 3.49 16.69 20.88
CA GLN A 182 4.04 17.17 22.15
C GLN A 182 5.46 17.74 22.02
N LYS A 183 6.06 17.67 20.83
CA LYS A 183 7.47 18.04 20.56
C LYS A 183 8.46 17.34 21.49
N CYS A 184 8.13 16.08 21.84
CA CYS A 184 8.93 15.28 22.76
C CYS A 184 10.01 14.53 21.98
N ASN A 185 11.26 14.89 22.24
CA ASN A 185 12.46 14.16 21.83
C ASN A 185 13.44 14.03 22.99
N ASN A 186 12.90 13.88 24.20
CA ASN A 186 13.68 13.76 25.43
C ASN A 186 14.39 12.39 25.49
N LYS A 187 15.47 12.39 26.32
CA LYS A 187 16.28 11.22 26.59
C LYS A 187 15.53 10.15 27.39
#